data_67043f2bab5450659a5837703e06519d
#
_entry.id   67043f2bab5450659a5837703e06519d
#
_cell.length_a   1.000
_cell.length_b   1.000
_cell.length_c   1.000
_cell.angle_alpha   90.00
_cell.angle_beta   90.00
_cell.angle_gamma   90.00
#
_symmetry.space_group_name_H-M   'P 1'
#
loop_
_entity.id
_entity.type
_entity.pdbx_description
1 polymer ?
#
loop_
_entity_poly.entity_id
_entity_poly.type
_entity_poly.pdbx_seq_one_letter_code
_entity_poly.pdbx_strand_id
1 'polypeptide(L)'
;ITLIATHIPGYMQERGMGGWSATIILALIGLFNIIGTLGMGYLGTKYRKKSLLCILYALRAVSIAIFIFSPPSNIMSIVFGISFGLLWLSTVPPTNGIVAQIFGTKYLSSLFGIVFLSHQVGAFIGAYLGGYFYDQFGSYDYAFYMAIALSIFATIVHYPINERPIQRSEATI
;
A
#
# COMPACT_ATOMS: atom_id res chain seq x y z
N ILE A 1 -3.54 3.76 -0.02
CA ILE A 1 -2.19 4.30 0.25
C ILE A 1 -2.18 5.79 -0.01
N THR A 2 -2.49 6.22 -1.21
CA THR A 2 -2.54 7.65 -1.62
C THR A 2 -3.41 8.47 -0.65
N LEU A 3 -4.55 7.95 -0.24
CA LEU A 3 -5.41 8.54 0.78
C LEU A 3 -4.59 9.00 2.01
N ILE A 4 -3.77 8.13 2.58
CA ILE A 4 -2.97 8.44 3.77
C ILE A 4 -1.96 9.54 3.46
N ALA A 5 -1.17 9.40 2.39
CA ALA A 5 -0.14 10.38 2.06
C ALA A 5 -0.72 11.77 1.77
N THR A 6 -1.87 11.84 1.12
CA THR A 6 -2.54 13.10 0.81
C THR A 6 -3.05 13.79 2.08
N HIS A 7 -3.54 13.03 3.05
CA HIS A 7 -4.22 13.59 4.22
C HIS A 7 -3.36 13.64 5.50
N ILE A 8 -2.13 13.06 5.49
CA ILE A 8 -1.21 13.16 6.64
C ILE A 8 -1.01 14.61 7.14
N PRO A 9 -0.78 15.62 6.28
CA PRO A 9 -0.59 16.97 6.76
C PRO A 9 -1.79 17.50 7.56
N GLY A 10 -3.00 17.32 7.03
CA GLY A 10 -4.24 17.72 7.71
C GLY A 10 -4.46 16.93 9.02
N TYR A 11 -4.23 15.62 8.97
CA TYR A 11 -4.36 14.76 10.16
C TYR A 11 -3.40 15.14 11.28
N MET A 12 -2.16 15.49 10.94
CA MET A 12 -1.19 15.94 11.95
C MET A 12 -1.60 17.28 12.58
N GLN A 13 -2.15 18.20 11.78
CA GLN A 13 -2.70 19.46 12.29
C GLN A 13 -3.91 19.22 13.21
N GLU A 14 -4.83 18.35 12.82
CA GLU A 14 -5.98 17.95 13.65
C GLU A 14 -5.53 17.42 15.03
N ARG A 15 -4.43 16.67 15.05
CA ARG A 15 -3.84 16.13 16.29
C ARG A 15 -2.95 17.12 17.06
N GLY A 16 -2.96 18.39 16.69
CA GLY A 16 -2.16 19.44 17.34
C GLY A 16 -0.67 19.37 17.10
N MET A 17 -0.23 18.60 16.09
CA MET A 17 1.18 18.49 15.70
C MET A 17 1.51 19.46 14.57
N GLY A 18 2.65 20.12 14.65
CA GLY A 18 3.09 21.08 13.64
C GLY A 18 3.43 20.45 12.29
N GLY A 19 3.48 21.29 11.25
CA GLY A 19 3.80 20.86 9.86
C GLY A 19 5.15 20.14 9.73
N TRP A 20 6.09 20.36 10.65
CA TRP A 20 7.35 19.62 10.72
C TRP A 20 7.16 18.11 10.82
N SER A 21 6.22 17.64 11.67
CA SER A 21 5.94 16.22 11.84
C SER A 21 5.40 15.58 10.57
N ALA A 22 4.51 16.26 9.85
CA ALA A 22 3.99 15.80 8.55
C ALA A 22 5.11 15.72 7.50
N THR A 23 5.97 16.72 7.45
CA THR A 23 7.12 16.76 6.52
C THR A 23 8.08 15.61 6.76
N ILE A 24 8.41 15.32 8.03
CA ILE A 24 9.25 14.17 8.40
C ILE A 24 8.60 12.85 7.98
N ILE A 25 7.32 12.66 8.26
CA ILE A 25 6.60 11.44 7.86
C ILE A 25 6.73 11.23 6.34
N LEU A 26 6.42 12.24 5.54
CA LEU A 26 6.46 12.13 4.08
C LEU A 26 7.87 11.87 3.55
N ALA A 27 8.88 12.54 4.11
CA ALA A 27 10.29 12.34 3.74
C ALA A 27 10.75 10.90 4.07
N LEU A 28 10.42 10.40 5.27
CA LEU A 28 10.74 9.03 5.69
C LEU A 28 10.00 7.99 4.84
N ILE A 29 8.72 8.23 4.54
CA ILE A 29 7.98 7.36 3.63
C ILE A 29 8.70 7.27 2.28
N GLY A 30 9.12 8.38 1.69
CA GLY A 30 9.84 8.39 0.42
C GLY A 30 11.16 7.64 0.48
N LEU A 31 11.98 7.89 1.51
CA LEU A 31 13.27 7.25 1.69
C LEU A 31 13.15 5.73 1.91
N PHE A 32 12.35 5.32 2.87
CA PHE A 32 12.19 3.91 3.22
C PHE A 32 11.41 3.12 2.17
N ASN A 33 10.64 3.77 1.32
CA ASN A 33 10.00 3.15 0.18
C ASN A 33 11.00 2.55 -0.82
N ILE A 34 12.15 3.21 -1.03
CA ILE A 34 13.22 2.68 -1.86
C ILE A 34 13.74 1.36 -1.28
N ILE A 35 14.05 1.37 0.01
CA ILE A 35 14.57 0.20 0.72
C ILE A 35 13.54 -0.95 0.70
N GLY A 36 12.29 -0.65 0.99
CA GLY A 36 11.20 -1.63 1.00
C GLY A 36 10.98 -2.26 -0.37
N THR A 37 10.94 -1.45 -1.43
CA THR A 37 10.72 -1.93 -2.81
C THR A 37 11.87 -2.82 -3.29
N LEU A 38 13.12 -2.43 -3.06
CA LEU A 38 14.30 -3.24 -3.40
C LEU A 38 14.34 -4.54 -2.60
N GLY A 39 14.07 -4.46 -1.29
CA GLY A 39 14.02 -5.62 -0.41
C GLY A 39 12.94 -6.63 -0.85
N MET A 40 11.73 -6.15 -1.20
CA MET A 40 10.66 -7.01 -1.66
C MET A 40 10.89 -7.55 -3.08
N GLY A 41 11.58 -6.82 -3.93
CA GLY A 41 12.08 -7.36 -5.21
C GLY A 41 12.97 -8.58 -4.98
N TYR A 42 13.94 -8.47 -4.06
CA TYR A 42 14.81 -9.58 -3.70
C TYR A 42 14.06 -10.74 -3.01
N LEU A 43 13.19 -10.46 -2.04
CA LEU A 43 12.40 -11.48 -1.36
C LEU A 43 11.45 -12.20 -2.31
N GLY A 44 10.91 -11.51 -3.32
CA GLY A 44 10.06 -12.08 -4.36
C GLY A 44 10.75 -13.13 -5.24
N THR A 45 12.09 -13.18 -5.26
CA THR A 45 12.84 -14.27 -5.92
C THR A 45 12.93 -15.54 -5.08
N LYS A 46 12.79 -15.42 -3.74
CA LYS A 46 12.98 -16.53 -2.80
C LYS A 46 11.67 -17.09 -2.24
N TYR A 47 10.66 -16.25 -2.09
CA TYR A 47 9.41 -16.61 -1.42
C TYR A 47 8.21 -16.48 -2.35
N ARG A 48 7.10 -17.14 -1.97
CA ARG A 48 5.82 -17.01 -2.66
C ARG A 48 5.34 -15.57 -2.64
N LYS A 49 5.09 -15.00 -3.80
CA LYS A 49 4.75 -13.59 -3.97
C LYS A 49 3.41 -13.25 -3.34
N LYS A 50 2.42 -14.17 -3.39
CA LYS A 50 1.14 -14.00 -2.70
C LYS A 50 1.29 -13.88 -1.18
N SER A 51 2.17 -14.70 -0.59
CA SER A 51 2.43 -14.65 0.86
C SER A 51 3.08 -13.33 1.26
N LEU A 52 4.01 -12.84 0.43
CA LEU A 52 4.61 -11.53 0.63
C LEU A 52 3.57 -10.41 0.57
N LEU A 53 2.63 -10.47 -0.40
CA LEU A 53 1.54 -9.49 -0.50
C LEU A 53 0.61 -9.55 0.73
N CYS A 54 0.21 -10.74 1.17
CA CYS A 54 -0.61 -10.88 2.37
C CYS A 54 0.08 -10.27 3.61
N ILE A 55 1.36 -10.57 3.81
CA ILE A 55 2.15 -10.03 4.92
C ILE A 55 2.26 -8.51 4.82
N LEU A 56 2.56 -7.97 3.64
CA LEU A 56 2.66 -6.53 3.43
C LEU A 56 1.36 -5.79 3.75
N TYR A 57 0.22 -6.31 3.28
CA TYR A 57 -1.08 -5.69 3.56
C TYR A 57 -1.48 -5.82 5.03
N ALA A 58 -1.20 -6.97 5.67
CA ALA A 58 -1.44 -7.15 7.09
C ALA A 58 -0.58 -6.20 7.95
N LEU A 59 0.72 -6.11 7.68
CA LEU A 59 1.62 -5.20 8.37
C LEU A 59 1.24 -3.73 8.15
N ARG A 60 0.72 -3.39 6.98
CA ARG A 60 0.20 -2.05 6.68
C ARG A 60 -1.00 -1.72 7.56
N ALA A 61 -1.97 -2.63 7.68
CA ALA A 61 -3.11 -2.43 8.58
C ALA A 61 -2.67 -2.21 10.03
N VAL A 62 -1.70 -3.01 10.50
CA VAL A 62 -1.12 -2.88 11.84
C VAL A 62 -0.39 -1.54 12.01
N SER A 63 0.44 -1.15 11.05
CA SER A 63 1.18 0.12 11.10
C SER A 63 0.24 1.32 11.19
N ILE A 64 -0.84 1.33 10.38
CA ILE A 64 -1.85 2.39 10.42
C ILE A 64 -2.58 2.37 11.77
N ALA A 65 -3.00 1.21 12.25
CA ALA A 65 -3.71 1.07 13.52
C ALA A 65 -2.86 1.58 14.70
N ILE A 66 -1.59 1.17 14.79
CA ILE A 66 -0.68 1.67 15.81
C ILE A 66 -0.58 3.19 15.77
N PHE A 67 -0.46 3.77 14.56
CA PHE A 67 -0.32 5.22 14.40
C PHE A 67 -1.54 6.00 14.89
N ILE A 68 -2.76 5.57 14.54
CA ILE A 68 -3.97 6.31 14.92
C ILE A 68 -4.36 6.12 16.38
N PHE A 69 -4.11 4.95 16.96
CA PHE A 69 -4.44 4.66 18.37
C PHE A 69 -3.37 5.09 19.36
N SER A 70 -2.19 5.49 18.89
CA SER A 70 -1.12 5.99 19.75
C SER A 70 -1.27 7.49 20.04
N PRO A 71 -0.78 7.97 21.20
CA PRO A 71 -0.69 9.39 21.48
C PRO A 71 0.15 10.10 20.41
N PRO A 72 -0.24 11.30 19.98
CA PRO A 72 0.54 12.09 19.04
C PRO A 72 1.92 12.42 19.61
N SER A 73 2.97 12.02 18.90
CA SER A 73 4.36 12.31 19.28
C SER A 73 5.29 12.27 18.07
N ASN A 74 6.40 13.01 18.16
CA ASN A 74 7.42 13.01 17.11
C ASN A 74 8.02 11.62 16.89
N ILE A 75 8.18 10.83 17.96
CA ILE A 75 8.69 9.46 17.88
C ILE A 75 7.71 8.59 17.07
N MET A 76 6.42 8.69 17.36
CA MET A 76 5.40 7.94 16.63
C MET A 76 5.34 8.34 15.15
N SER A 77 5.50 9.63 14.86
CA SER A 77 5.60 10.13 13.47
C SER A 77 6.78 9.51 12.72
N ILE A 78 7.93 9.42 13.36
CA ILE A 78 9.14 8.78 12.77
C ILE A 78 8.91 7.29 12.56
N VAL A 79 8.42 6.57 13.58
CA VAL A 79 8.14 5.13 13.49
C VAL A 79 7.13 4.83 12.39
N PHE A 80 6.06 5.63 12.30
CA PHE A 80 5.07 5.49 11.24
C PHE A 80 5.66 5.76 9.85
N GLY A 81 6.43 6.84 9.69
CA GLY A 81 7.08 7.20 8.43
C GLY A 81 8.00 6.08 7.91
N ILE A 82 8.79 5.49 8.81
CA ILE A 82 9.68 4.36 8.48
C ILE A 82 8.87 3.12 8.12
N SER A 83 7.98 2.67 9.01
CA SER A 83 7.23 1.43 8.83
C SER A 83 6.32 1.50 7.60
N PHE A 84 5.58 2.57 7.44
CA PHE A 84 4.68 2.77 6.32
C PHE A 84 5.44 2.93 4.99
N GLY A 85 6.59 3.63 5.02
CA GLY A 85 7.48 3.75 3.87
C GLY A 85 7.98 2.40 3.38
N LEU A 86 8.47 1.55 4.27
CA LEU A 86 8.89 0.18 3.94
C LEU A 86 7.77 -0.65 3.29
N LEU A 87 6.51 -0.34 3.58
CA LEU A 87 5.36 -1.10 3.12
C LEU A 87 4.65 -0.48 1.90
N TRP A 88 4.97 0.77 1.52
CA TRP A 88 4.21 1.54 0.54
C TRP A 88 4.17 0.89 -0.84
N LEU A 89 5.22 1.05 -1.66
CA LEU A 89 5.32 0.47 -3.00
C LEU A 89 5.96 -0.92 -3.01
N SER A 90 6.28 -1.46 -1.87
CA SER A 90 6.82 -2.81 -1.72
C SER A 90 5.90 -3.91 -2.26
N THR A 91 4.63 -3.59 -2.51
CA THR A 91 3.68 -4.48 -3.18
C THR A 91 3.90 -4.57 -4.70
N VAL A 92 4.56 -3.59 -5.32
CA VAL A 92 4.74 -3.51 -6.78
C VAL A 92 5.57 -4.67 -7.35
N PRO A 93 6.78 -4.98 -6.82
CA PRO A 93 7.58 -6.09 -7.33
C PRO A 93 6.88 -7.46 -7.23
N PRO A 94 6.30 -7.87 -6.10
CA PRO A 94 5.62 -9.15 -6.02
C PRO A 94 4.34 -9.18 -6.88
N THR A 95 3.60 -8.08 -7.03
CA THR A 95 2.43 -8.02 -7.92
C THR A 95 2.83 -8.22 -9.37
N ASN A 96 3.86 -7.51 -9.85
CA ASN A 96 4.38 -7.69 -11.20
C ASN A 96 4.90 -9.13 -11.41
N GLY A 97 5.58 -9.66 -10.41
CA GLY A 97 6.09 -11.03 -10.42
C GLY A 97 4.97 -12.10 -10.49
N ILE A 98 3.83 -11.90 -9.82
CA ILE A 98 2.66 -12.80 -9.93
C ILE A 98 2.08 -12.75 -11.34
N VAL A 99 1.90 -11.56 -11.89
CA VAL A 99 1.37 -11.39 -13.26
C VAL A 99 2.29 -12.08 -14.27
N ALA A 100 3.61 -11.87 -14.16
CA ALA A 100 4.58 -12.53 -15.03
C ALA A 100 4.57 -14.06 -14.89
N GLN A 101 4.43 -14.56 -13.66
CA GLN A 101 4.43 -16.00 -13.36
C GLN A 101 3.17 -16.70 -13.86
N ILE A 102 2.01 -16.08 -13.70
CA ILE A 102 0.72 -16.69 -14.10
C ILE A 102 0.50 -16.59 -15.62
N PHE A 103 0.73 -15.41 -16.19
CA PHE A 103 0.36 -15.11 -17.58
C PHE A 103 1.54 -15.17 -18.58
N GLY A 104 2.77 -15.31 -18.07
CA GLY A 104 3.98 -15.25 -18.88
C GLY A 104 4.39 -13.81 -19.19
N THR A 105 5.56 -13.68 -19.86
CA THR A 105 6.17 -12.35 -20.12
C THR A 105 5.67 -11.69 -21.41
N LYS A 106 5.05 -12.45 -22.32
CA LYS A 106 4.64 -11.96 -23.66
C LYS A 106 3.72 -10.74 -23.60
N TYR A 107 2.79 -10.71 -22.64
CA TYR A 107 1.80 -9.63 -22.49
C TYR A 107 1.94 -8.89 -21.16
N LEU A 108 3.09 -9.02 -20.49
CA LEU A 108 3.31 -8.50 -19.14
C LEU A 108 3.05 -7.00 -19.05
N SER A 109 3.55 -6.22 -19.99
CA SER A 109 3.39 -4.76 -19.99
C SER A 109 1.92 -4.34 -20.07
N SER A 110 1.14 -4.98 -20.95
CA SER A 110 -0.29 -4.68 -21.10
C SER A 110 -1.09 -5.08 -19.85
N LEU A 111 -0.82 -6.28 -19.33
CA LEU A 111 -1.51 -6.76 -18.12
C LEU A 111 -1.15 -5.92 -16.90
N PHE A 112 0.13 -5.58 -16.75
CA PHE A 112 0.54 -4.70 -15.65
C PHE A 112 0.00 -3.28 -15.81
N GLY A 113 -0.17 -2.81 -17.04
CA GLY A 113 -0.85 -1.54 -17.33
C GLY A 113 -2.29 -1.52 -16.80
N ILE A 114 -3.05 -2.61 -16.96
CA ILE A 114 -4.41 -2.74 -16.42
C ILE A 114 -4.39 -2.75 -14.89
N VAL A 115 -3.46 -3.50 -14.28
CA VAL A 115 -3.27 -3.51 -12.83
C VAL A 115 -2.93 -2.11 -12.31
N PHE A 116 -2.05 -1.41 -13.00
CA PHE A 116 -1.65 -0.06 -12.62
C PHE A 116 -2.78 0.96 -12.80
N LEU A 117 -3.58 0.84 -13.87
CA LEU A 117 -4.78 1.65 -14.05
C LEU A 117 -5.77 1.47 -12.90
N SER A 118 -6.04 0.22 -12.50
CA SER A 118 -6.89 -0.08 -11.34
C SER A 118 -6.36 0.56 -10.06
N HIS A 119 -5.03 0.54 -9.88
CA HIS A 119 -4.36 1.22 -8.77
C HIS A 119 -4.59 2.73 -8.80
N GLN A 120 -4.48 3.36 -9.96
CA GLN A 120 -4.68 4.82 -10.11
C GLN A 120 -6.14 5.22 -9.85
N VAL A 121 -7.10 4.44 -10.33
CA VAL A 121 -8.52 4.64 -10.02
C VAL A 121 -8.77 4.55 -8.51
N GLY A 122 -8.23 3.51 -7.87
CA GLY A 122 -8.30 3.36 -6.41
C GLY A 122 -7.60 4.50 -5.65
N ALA A 123 -6.49 5.02 -6.17
CA ALA A 123 -5.78 6.15 -5.59
C ALA A 123 -6.61 7.44 -5.65
N PHE A 124 -7.25 7.70 -6.79
CA PHE A 124 -8.16 8.83 -6.97
C PHE A 124 -9.35 8.77 -6.01
N ILE A 125 -10.06 7.64 -6.00
CA ILE A 125 -11.20 7.42 -5.10
C ILE A 125 -10.78 7.58 -3.64
N GLY A 126 -9.63 7.01 -3.26
CA GLY A 126 -9.13 7.11 -1.89
C GLY A 126 -8.81 8.55 -1.48
N ALA A 127 -8.15 9.32 -2.33
CA ALA A 127 -7.85 10.73 -2.05
C ALA A 127 -9.15 11.55 -1.91
N TYR A 128 -10.11 11.35 -2.83
CA TYR A 128 -11.41 12.01 -2.78
C TYR A 128 -12.19 11.67 -1.51
N LEU A 129 -12.31 10.39 -1.17
CA LEU A 129 -13.06 9.96 0.02
C LEU A 129 -12.43 10.47 1.32
N GLY A 130 -11.11 10.61 1.38
CA GLY A 130 -10.45 11.19 2.56
C GLY A 130 -10.89 12.64 2.82
N GLY A 131 -10.95 13.47 1.78
CA GLY A 131 -11.49 14.84 1.87
C GLY A 131 -12.97 14.84 2.20
N TYR A 132 -13.76 14.01 1.53
CA TYR A 132 -15.20 13.87 1.77
C TYR A 132 -15.52 13.50 3.23
N PHE A 133 -14.78 12.55 3.82
CA PHE A 133 -14.98 12.21 5.23
C PHE A 133 -14.64 13.37 6.17
N TYR A 134 -13.58 14.11 5.88
CA TYR A 134 -13.25 15.28 6.65
C TYR A 134 -14.35 16.36 6.58
N ASP A 135 -14.86 16.63 5.38
CA ASP A 135 -15.94 17.62 5.20
C ASP A 135 -17.25 17.23 5.90
N GLN A 136 -17.56 15.92 5.97
CA GLN A 136 -18.79 15.42 6.60
C GLN A 136 -18.68 15.25 8.12
N PHE A 137 -17.54 14.81 8.61
CA PHE A 137 -17.36 14.39 10.01
C PHE A 137 -16.39 15.26 10.81
N GLY A 138 -15.69 16.20 10.16
CA GLY A 138 -14.70 17.06 10.80
C GLY A 138 -13.46 16.36 11.31
N SER A 139 -13.22 15.11 10.87
CA SER A 139 -12.05 14.31 11.26
C SER A 139 -11.56 13.40 10.14
N TYR A 140 -10.24 13.23 10.06
CA TYR A 140 -9.58 12.26 9.17
C TYR A 140 -9.61 10.82 9.71
N ASP A 141 -10.02 10.56 10.93
CA ASP A 141 -10.03 9.22 11.53
C ASP A 141 -10.79 8.22 10.67
N TYR A 142 -11.94 8.61 10.10
CA TYR A 142 -12.73 7.75 9.22
C TYR A 142 -11.97 7.32 7.95
N ALA A 143 -11.16 8.22 7.41
CA ALA A 143 -10.31 7.91 6.27
C ALA A 143 -9.24 6.86 6.64
N PHE A 144 -8.65 6.96 7.81
CA PHE A 144 -7.68 5.98 8.30
C PHE A 144 -8.34 4.65 8.66
N TYR A 145 -9.54 4.63 9.25
CA TYR A 145 -10.30 3.39 9.48
C TYR A 145 -10.62 2.69 8.17
N MET A 146 -11.03 3.41 7.15
CA MET A 146 -11.22 2.85 5.81
C MET A 146 -9.92 2.28 5.25
N ALA A 147 -8.78 2.94 5.44
CA ALA A 147 -7.48 2.43 4.99
C ALA A 147 -7.09 1.12 5.68
N ILE A 148 -7.39 0.96 6.97
CA ILE A 148 -7.20 -0.29 7.72
C ILE A 148 -8.11 -1.37 7.13
N ALA A 149 -9.40 -1.09 6.98
CA ALA A 149 -10.37 -2.04 6.45
C ALA A 149 -9.99 -2.54 5.04
N LEU A 150 -9.58 -1.63 4.15
CA LEU A 150 -9.09 -1.97 2.80
C LEU A 150 -7.80 -2.78 2.83
N SER A 151 -6.90 -2.53 3.79
CA SER A 151 -5.66 -3.31 3.93
C SER A 151 -5.95 -4.74 4.40
N ILE A 152 -6.89 -4.91 5.34
CA ILE A 152 -7.36 -6.23 5.77
C ILE A 152 -8.07 -6.96 4.61
N PHE A 153 -8.96 -6.28 3.90
CA PHE A 153 -9.63 -6.82 2.73
C PHE A 153 -8.62 -7.28 1.66
N ALA A 154 -7.61 -6.46 1.38
CA ALA A 154 -6.54 -6.83 0.46
C ALA A 154 -5.79 -8.08 0.91
N THR A 155 -5.50 -8.22 2.22
CA THR A 155 -4.87 -9.42 2.79
C THR A 155 -5.70 -10.67 2.48
N ILE A 156 -7.02 -10.60 2.70
CA ILE A 156 -7.95 -11.72 2.49
C ILE A 156 -8.03 -12.10 1.01
N VAL A 157 -8.16 -11.10 0.12
CA VAL A 157 -8.29 -11.34 -1.33
C VAL A 157 -7.01 -11.92 -1.95
N HIS A 158 -5.84 -11.59 -1.42
CA HIS A 158 -4.59 -12.15 -1.94
C HIS A 158 -4.32 -13.59 -1.46
N TYR A 159 -4.93 -14.01 -0.36
CA TYR A 159 -4.71 -15.35 0.22
C TYR A 159 -5.04 -16.52 -0.74
N PRO A 160 -6.19 -16.54 -1.45
CA PRO A 160 -6.57 -17.64 -2.35
C PRO A 160 -5.83 -17.64 -3.69
N ILE A 161 -5.01 -16.63 -4.02
CA ILE A 161 -4.33 -16.56 -5.31
C ILE A 161 -3.50 -17.84 -5.56
N ASN A 162 -3.71 -18.44 -6.72
CA ASN A 162 -2.91 -19.56 -7.21
C ASN A 162 -1.84 -19.04 -8.16
N GLU A 163 -0.57 -19.18 -7.77
CA GLU A 163 0.58 -18.68 -8.55
C GLU A 163 1.00 -19.63 -9.70
N ARG A 164 0.22 -20.69 -9.98
CA ARG A 164 0.56 -21.64 -11.05
C ARG A 164 0.40 -20.98 -12.42
N PRO A 165 1.35 -21.19 -13.35
CA PRO A 165 1.21 -20.70 -14.72
C PRO A 165 -0.04 -21.27 -15.39
N ILE A 166 -0.71 -20.43 -16.18
CA ILE A 166 -1.82 -20.87 -17.03
C ILE A 166 -1.21 -21.68 -18.19
N GLN A 167 -1.58 -22.96 -18.28
CA GLN A 167 -1.25 -23.78 -19.46
C GLN A 167 -2.07 -23.25 -20.63
N ARG A 168 -1.41 -22.59 -21.58
CA ARG A 168 -2.03 -22.28 -22.86
C ARG A 168 -1.93 -23.52 -23.72
N SER A 169 -3.05 -24.11 -24.12
CA SER A 169 -3.09 -25.05 -25.22
C SER A 169 -2.46 -24.34 -26.41
N GLU A 170 -1.34 -24.84 -26.92
CA GLU A 170 -0.83 -24.43 -28.22
C GLU A 170 -1.91 -24.85 -29.23
N ALA A 171 -2.74 -23.89 -29.64
CA ALA A 171 -3.56 -24.07 -30.81
C ALA A 171 -2.57 -24.21 -31.97
N THR A 172 -2.39 -25.43 -32.41
CA THR A 172 -1.68 -25.77 -33.64
C THR A 172 -2.37 -24.99 -34.76
N ILE A 173 -1.68 -23.97 -35.28
CA ILE A 173 -2.03 -23.29 -36.55
C ILE A 173 -1.30 -24.03 -37.66
#